data_258f8a95f9564153a1e5b097ab03636a
#
_entry.id   258f8a95f9564153a1e5b097ab03636a
#
_cell.length_a   1.000
_cell.length_b   1.000
_cell.length_c   1.000
_cell.angle_alpha   90.00
_cell.angle_beta   90.00
_cell.angle_gamma   90.00
#
_symmetry.space_group_name_H-M   'P 1'
#
loop_
_entity.id
_entity.type
_entity.pdbx_description
1 polymer ?
#
loop_
_entity_poly.entity_id
_entity_poly.type
_entity_poly.pdbx_seq_one_letter_code
_entity_poly.pdbx_strand_id
1 'polypeptide(L)'
;MVDFWASWCGPCKREIPNIKAAYEKYKGDKFDVLSVAVWDKPEDTAKAAAEHGVVWNQIVDAQKVPTDIYGIEGIPHLILFAPDGKILKRGDALRGPGLEETLSKLL
;
A
#
# COMPACT_ATOMS: atom_id res chain seq x y z
N MET A 1 3.29 2.62 -6.28
CA MET A 1 2.19 2.82 -5.32
C MET A 1 2.65 2.45 -3.92
N VAL A 2 2.31 3.26 -2.95
CA VAL A 2 2.66 3.02 -1.55
C VAL A 2 1.39 2.69 -0.77
N ASP A 3 1.45 1.59 -0.01
CA ASP A 3 0.35 1.08 0.81
C ASP A 3 0.73 1.25 2.29
N PHE A 4 0.05 2.14 2.98
CA PHE A 4 0.24 2.33 4.43
C PHE A 4 -0.73 1.43 5.18
N TRP A 5 -0.17 0.55 6.03
CA TRP A 5 -0.95 -0.51 6.68
C TRP A 5 -0.40 -0.87 8.05
N ALA A 6 -1.08 -1.78 8.74
CA ALA A 6 -0.60 -2.38 9.99
C ALA A 6 -1.17 -3.80 10.13
N SER A 7 -0.50 -4.64 10.87
CA SER A 7 -0.90 -6.04 11.09
C SER A 7 -2.24 -6.17 11.81
N TRP A 8 -2.57 -5.19 12.66
CA TRP A 8 -3.83 -5.17 13.45
C TRP A 8 -5.01 -4.59 12.66
N CYS A 9 -4.78 -4.07 11.48
CA CYS A 9 -5.80 -3.38 10.69
C CYS A 9 -6.55 -4.37 9.79
N GLY A 10 -7.77 -4.72 10.16
CA GLY A 10 -8.61 -5.65 9.39
C GLY A 10 -8.86 -5.18 7.95
N PRO A 11 -9.31 -3.92 7.74
CA PRO A 11 -9.49 -3.38 6.39
C PRO A 11 -8.22 -3.38 5.55
N CYS A 12 -7.04 -3.14 6.16
CA CYS A 12 -5.75 -3.21 5.47
C CYS A 12 -5.50 -4.61 4.93
N LYS A 13 -5.75 -5.63 5.75
CA LYS A 13 -5.54 -7.03 5.35
C LYS A 13 -6.52 -7.45 4.25
N ARG A 14 -7.74 -6.93 4.27
CA ARG A 14 -8.73 -7.19 3.21
C ARG A 14 -8.35 -6.57 1.87
N GLU A 15 -7.56 -5.49 1.88
CA GLU A 15 -7.06 -4.87 0.64
C GLU A 15 -5.88 -5.63 0.01
N ILE A 16 -5.16 -6.46 0.77
CA ILE A 16 -3.97 -7.17 0.26
C ILE A 16 -4.27 -7.98 -1.01
N PRO A 17 -5.37 -8.75 -1.10
CA PRO A 17 -5.68 -9.47 -2.34
C PRO A 17 -5.83 -8.56 -3.55
N ASN A 18 -6.45 -7.39 -3.40
CA ASN A 18 -6.60 -6.41 -4.48
C ASN A 18 -5.26 -5.82 -4.91
N ILE A 19 -4.41 -5.49 -3.93
CA ILE A 19 -3.06 -4.97 -4.18
C ILE A 19 -2.22 -6.03 -4.88
N LYS A 20 -2.30 -7.27 -4.45
CA LYS A 20 -1.56 -8.38 -5.04
C LYS A 20 -1.97 -8.62 -6.49
N ALA A 21 -3.26 -8.59 -6.79
CA ALA A 21 -3.76 -8.73 -8.16
C ALA A 21 -3.23 -7.60 -9.06
N ALA A 22 -3.25 -6.37 -8.58
CA ALA A 22 -2.71 -5.22 -9.31
C ALA A 22 -1.20 -5.34 -9.50
N TYR A 23 -0.48 -5.76 -8.46
CA TYR A 23 0.97 -5.96 -8.54
C TYR A 23 1.33 -7.01 -9.59
N GLU A 24 0.67 -8.15 -9.58
CA GLU A 24 0.94 -9.23 -10.53
C GLU A 24 0.63 -8.81 -11.97
N LYS A 25 -0.40 -7.99 -12.17
CA LYS A 25 -0.82 -7.54 -13.51
C LYS A 25 0.06 -6.44 -14.08
N TYR A 26 0.49 -5.48 -13.26
CA TYR A 26 1.13 -4.25 -13.73
C TYR A 26 2.60 -4.11 -13.37
N LYS A 27 3.17 -4.95 -12.50
CA LYS A 27 4.57 -4.81 -12.08
C LYS A 27 5.53 -4.80 -13.24
N GLY A 28 6.57 -3.98 -13.15
CA GLY A 28 7.58 -3.84 -14.19
C GLY A 28 8.16 -2.43 -14.18
N ASP A 29 8.59 -1.96 -15.34
CA ASP A 29 9.24 -0.65 -15.47
C ASP A 29 8.30 0.52 -15.13
N LYS A 30 6.99 0.31 -15.26
CA LYS A 30 5.99 1.38 -15.09
C LYS A 30 5.26 1.35 -13.78
N PHE A 31 5.33 0.25 -13.02
CA PHE A 31 4.57 0.10 -11.79
C PHE A 31 5.27 -0.83 -10.80
N ASP A 32 5.26 -0.42 -9.54
CA ASP A 32 5.72 -1.24 -8.44
C ASP A 32 4.91 -0.88 -7.19
N VAL A 33 5.00 -1.73 -6.17
CA VAL A 33 4.30 -1.55 -4.89
C VAL A 33 5.30 -1.59 -3.75
N LEU A 34 5.10 -0.68 -2.79
CA LEU A 34 5.83 -0.66 -1.53
C LEU A 34 4.80 -0.59 -0.40
N SER A 35 4.82 -1.54 0.51
CA SER A 35 4.01 -1.47 1.73
C SER A 35 4.83 -0.88 2.87
N VAL A 36 4.25 0.08 3.57
CA VAL A 36 4.88 0.77 4.70
C VAL A 36 4.03 0.53 5.93
N ALA A 37 4.58 -0.21 6.89
CA ALA A 37 3.89 -0.50 8.14
C ALA A 37 4.00 0.70 9.09
N VAL A 38 2.85 1.17 9.54
CA VAL A 38 2.75 2.30 10.46
C VAL A 38 2.04 1.85 11.74
N TRP A 39 2.39 2.47 12.87
CA TRP A 39 1.77 2.21 14.17
C TRP A 39 1.75 0.72 14.53
N ASP A 40 2.83 -0.01 14.24
CA ASP A 40 2.87 -1.46 14.38
C ASP A 40 4.24 -1.94 14.87
N LYS A 41 4.28 -3.14 15.45
CA LYS A 41 5.53 -3.77 15.86
C LYS A 41 6.15 -4.52 14.67
N PRO A 42 7.46 -4.43 14.45
CA PRO A 42 8.10 -5.09 13.30
C PRO A 42 7.83 -6.59 13.21
N GLU A 43 7.86 -7.30 14.32
CA GLU A 43 7.60 -8.73 14.36
C GLU A 43 6.17 -9.09 13.99
N ASP A 44 5.19 -8.28 14.38
CA ASP A 44 3.79 -8.48 14.03
C ASP A 44 3.56 -8.19 12.54
N THR A 45 4.18 -7.14 12.03
CA THR A 45 4.15 -6.82 10.60
C THR A 45 4.70 -7.96 9.76
N ALA A 46 5.86 -8.49 10.11
CA ALA A 46 6.50 -9.58 9.37
C ALA A 46 5.61 -10.82 9.33
N LYS A 47 5.01 -11.17 10.47
CA LYS A 47 4.10 -12.32 10.57
C LYS A 47 2.88 -12.16 9.66
N ALA A 48 2.21 -11.00 9.76
CA ALA A 48 1.02 -10.74 8.96
C ALA A 48 1.33 -10.69 7.47
N ALA A 49 2.45 -10.11 7.08
CA ALA A 49 2.88 -10.06 5.69
C ALA A 49 3.07 -11.46 5.11
N ALA A 50 3.70 -12.36 5.86
CA ALA A 50 3.88 -13.74 5.45
C ALA A 50 2.54 -14.48 5.34
N GLU A 51 1.66 -14.31 6.33
CA GLU A 51 0.35 -14.97 6.35
C GLU A 51 -0.57 -14.52 5.20
N HIS A 52 -0.47 -13.26 4.78
CA HIS A 52 -1.33 -12.68 3.75
C HIS A 52 -0.69 -12.61 2.37
N GLY A 53 0.51 -13.15 2.21
CA GLY A 53 1.14 -13.27 0.90
C GLY A 53 1.65 -11.95 0.32
N VAL A 54 2.15 -11.06 1.15
CA VAL A 54 2.80 -9.83 0.71
C VAL A 54 4.17 -10.19 0.13
N VAL A 55 4.30 -10.09 -1.20
CA VAL A 55 5.51 -10.53 -1.92
C VAL A 55 6.33 -9.37 -2.48
N TRP A 56 5.85 -8.15 -2.36
CA TRP A 56 6.55 -6.94 -2.77
C TRP A 56 7.35 -6.35 -1.61
N ASN A 57 8.15 -5.32 -1.91
CA ASN A 57 9.01 -4.69 -0.92
C ASN A 57 8.21 -4.03 0.21
N GLN A 58 8.78 -4.05 1.40
CA GLN A 58 8.16 -3.47 2.58
C GLN A 58 9.15 -2.62 3.37
N ILE A 59 8.62 -1.60 4.03
CA ILE A 59 9.30 -0.88 5.10
C ILE A 59 8.56 -1.20 6.38
N VAL A 60 9.27 -1.71 7.38
CA VAL A 60 8.69 -2.01 8.69
C VAL A 60 9.15 -0.95 9.70
N ASP A 61 8.41 -0.83 10.81
CA ASP A 61 8.78 0.07 11.92
C ASP A 61 8.84 1.56 11.53
N ALA A 62 8.05 1.96 10.55
CA ALA A 62 7.96 3.38 10.17
C ALA A 62 7.20 4.22 11.20
N GLN A 63 6.37 3.57 12.01
CA GLN A 63 5.56 4.17 13.08
C GLN A 63 4.73 5.35 12.56
N LYS A 64 4.90 6.54 13.11
CA LYS A 64 4.12 7.71 12.72
C LYS A 64 4.83 8.64 11.73
N VAL A 65 6.05 8.35 11.35
CA VAL A 65 6.84 9.26 10.50
C VAL A 65 6.12 9.57 9.19
N PRO A 66 5.77 8.56 8.34
CA PRO A 66 5.09 8.88 7.10
C PRO A 66 3.66 9.40 7.30
N THR A 67 2.96 8.98 8.35
CA THR A 67 1.61 9.45 8.61
C THR A 67 1.59 10.94 8.96
N ASP A 68 2.60 11.42 9.69
CA ASP A 68 2.74 12.84 9.98
C ASP A 68 3.11 13.64 8.72
N ILE A 69 3.99 13.10 7.87
CA ILE A 69 4.42 13.77 6.64
C ILE A 69 3.28 13.93 5.65
N TYR A 70 2.47 12.88 5.44
CA TYR A 70 1.42 12.86 4.41
C TYR A 70 0.03 13.18 4.94
N GLY A 71 -0.10 13.51 6.22
CA GLY A 71 -1.39 13.84 6.81
C GLY A 71 -2.34 12.64 6.88
N ILE A 72 -1.81 11.45 7.13
CA ILE A 72 -2.60 10.22 7.18
C ILE A 72 -3.19 10.07 8.58
N GLU A 73 -4.52 10.07 8.67
CA GLU A 73 -5.24 9.94 9.93
C GLU A 73 -5.79 8.53 10.16
N GLY A 74 -5.93 7.74 9.10
CA GLY A 74 -6.43 6.37 9.16
C GLY A 74 -5.83 5.49 8.10
N ILE A 75 -5.88 4.19 8.33
CA ILE A 75 -5.38 3.16 7.41
C ILE A 75 -6.49 2.13 7.12
N PRO A 76 -6.51 1.47 5.95
CA PRO A 76 -5.50 1.56 4.89
C PRO A 76 -5.52 2.92 4.20
N HIS A 77 -4.36 3.37 3.78
CA HIS A 77 -4.23 4.58 2.96
C HIS A 77 -3.22 4.29 1.86
N LEU A 78 -3.62 4.48 0.62
CA LEU A 78 -2.78 4.21 -0.55
C LEU A 78 -2.49 5.51 -1.28
N ILE A 79 -1.26 5.65 -1.75
CA ILE A 79 -0.83 6.81 -2.54
C ILE A 79 -0.12 6.30 -3.79
N LEU A 80 -0.57 6.76 -4.95
CA LEU A 80 0.08 6.47 -6.23
C LEU A 80 0.96 7.66 -6.60
N PHE A 81 2.26 7.43 -6.68
CA PHE A 81 3.25 8.42 -7.08
C PHE A 81 3.64 8.24 -8.54
N ALA A 82 3.82 9.35 -9.24
CA ALA A 82 4.49 9.36 -10.54
C ALA A 82 6.00 9.11 -10.35
N PRO A 83 6.73 8.74 -11.43
CA PRO A 83 8.17 8.54 -11.32
C PRO A 83 8.95 9.75 -10.83
N ASP A 84 8.44 10.97 -11.04
CA ASP A 84 9.06 12.20 -10.55
C ASP A 84 8.71 12.52 -9.09
N GLY A 85 7.95 11.67 -8.41
CA GLY A 85 7.56 11.86 -7.02
C GLY A 85 6.25 12.60 -6.78
N LYS A 86 5.59 13.07 -7.83
CA LYS A 86 4.29 13.73 -7.67
C LYS A 86 3.20 12.73 -7.33
N ILE A 87 2.26 13.13 -6.48
CA ILE A 87 1.10 12.33 -6.14
C ILE A 87 0.09 12.39 -7.28
N LEU A 88 -0.21 11.25 -7.90
CA LEU A 88 -1.21 11.15 -8.95
C LEU A 88 -2.61 10.91 -8.40
N LYS A 89 -2.74 10.02 -7.44
CA LYS A 89 -3.99 9.68 -6.75
C LYS A 89 -3.69 9.24 -5.33
N ARG A 90 -4.66 9.41 -4.44
CA ARG A 90 -4.59 8.88 -3.08
C ARG A 90 -5.98 8.60 -2.53
N GLY A 91 -6.07 7.71 -1.54
CA GLY A 91 -7.30 7.40 -0.85
C GLY A 91 -8.18 6.39 -1.56
N ASP A 92 -9.48 6.62 -1.53
CA ASP A 92 -10.49 5.62 -1.92
C ASP A 92 -10.43 5.21 -3.40
N ALA A 93 -9.91 6.07 -4.27
CA ALA A 93 -9.73 5.73 -5.69
C ALA A 93 -8.76 4.56 -5.92
N LEU A 94 -7.95 4.23 -4.91
CA LEU A 94 -6.95 3.15 -4.96
C LEU A 94 -7.36 1.93 -4.14
N ARG A 95 -8.62 1.85 -3.70
CA ARG A 95 -9.12 0.75 -2.88
C ARG A 95 -10.16 -0.09 -3.62
N GLY A 96 -10.19 -1.40 -3.27
CA GLY A 96 -11.17 -2.32 -3.83
C GLY A 96 -11.14 -2.36 -5.35
N PRO A 97 -12.30 -2.46 -6.01
CA PRO A 97 -12.39 -2.47 -7.48
C PRO A 97 -11.85 -1.20 -8.14
N GLY A 98 -11.86 -0.08 -7.41
CA GLY A 98 -11.36 1.21 -7.92
C GLY A 98 -9.87 1.20 -8.21
N LEU A 99 -9.09 0.38 -7.51
CA LEU A 99 -7.65 0.30 -7.73
C LEU A 99 -7.30 -0.09 -9.16
N GLU A 100 -7.84 -1.19 -9.66
CA GLU A 100 -7.53 -1.65 -11.01
C GLU A 100 -8.04 -0.67 -12.07
N GLU A 101 -9.23 -0.14 -11.91
CA GLU A 101 -9.78 0.86 -12.83
C GLU A 101 -8.89 2.10 -12.89
N THR A 102 -8.45 2.61 -11.75
CA THR A 102 -7.55 3.78 -11.69
C THR A 102 -6.23 3.49 -12.39
N LEU A 103 -5.60 2.34 -12.10
CA LEU A 103 -4.33 1.97 -12.73
C LEU A 103 -4.46 1.80 -14.23
N SER A 104 -5.55 1.21 -14.72
CA SER A 104 -5.77 1.02 -16.15
C SER A 104 -5.85 2.34 -16.91
N LYS A 105 -6.28 3.40 -16.26
CA LYS A 105 -6.36 4.73 -16.86
C LYS A 105 -5.04 5.49 -16.83
N LEU A 106 -4.19 5.22 -15.83
CA LEU A 106 -2.95 5.98 -15.59
C LEU A 106 -1.70 5.27 -16.10
N LEU A 107 -1.78 3.99 -16.36
CA LEU A 107 -0.66 3.18 -16.89
C LEU A 107 -0.92 2.76 -18.38
#